data_2fd52bae0ff3ad6cf15a3bb6d1919def
#
_entry.id   2fd52bae0ff3ad6cf15a3bb6d1919def
#
_cell.length_a   1.000
_cell.length_b   1.000
_cell.length_c   1.000
_cell.angle_alpha   90.00
_cell.angle_beta   90.00
_cell.angle_gamma   90.00
#
_symmetry.space_group_name_H-M   'P 1'
#
loop_
_entity.id
_entity.type
_entity.pdbx_description
1 polymer ?
#
loop_
_entity_poly.entity_id
_entity_poly.type
_entity_poly.pdbx_seq_one_letter_code
_entity_poly.pdbx_strand_id
1 'polypeptide(L)'
;MKKLFVGLFVLFSLSVSAQQYQASDLTECNLTQDSLRFYMLKYVNEFRVKNRRQPLQYDSSLNVGAFNHSLYLACHDEFAHIETESNSKYYTGKTPSVRCKMLSVGENCAMNYCYADSLNGPLSANERELAKELVEQWERSPGHRANMLGNYTKFGFGLSLRFYNISGSVSMYKVFAVQTFY
;
A
#
# COMPACT_ATOMS: atom_id res chain seq x y z
N MET A 1 22.80 12.29 64.36
CA MET A 1 23.38 12.38 62.99
C MET A 1 22.46 11.62 62.03
N LYS A 2 21.66 12.32 61.22
CA LYS A 2 20.77 11.73 60.21
C LYS A 2 21.57 11.61 58.92
N LYS A 3 21.76 10.38 58.43
CA LYS A 3 22.38 10.11 57.12
C LYS A 3 21.34 10.33 56.03
N LEU A 4 21.60 11.29 55.14
CA LEU A 4 20.83 11.57 53.95
C LEU A 4 21.25 10.61 52.85
N PHE A 5 20.36 9.71 52.44
CA PHE A 5 20.57 8.85 51.26
C PHE A 5 20.13 9.63 50.02
N VAL A 6 21.10 10.07 49.21
CA VAL A 6 20.85 10.65 47.90
C VAL A 6 20.79 9.48 46.94
N GLY A 7 19.57 9.11 46.52
CA GLY A 7 19.34 8.12 45.49
C GLY A 7 19.66 8.72 44.10
N LEU A 8 20.70 8.22 43.46
CA LEU A 8 21.04 8.57 42.09
C LEU A 8 20.01 7.87 41.14
N PHE A 9 19.02 8.62 40.66
CA PHE A 9 18.15 8.15 39.58
C PHE A 9 18.91 8.24 38.27
N VAL A 10 19.38 7.10 37.76
CA VAL A 10 19.88 6.99 36.37
C VAL A 10 18.67 6.88 35.45
N LEU A 11 18.36 7.98 34.80
CA LEU A 11 17.39 7.99 33.70
C LEU A 11 18.06 7.30 32.50
N PHE A 12 17.69 6.03 32.28
CA PHE A 12 17.95 5.36 31.01
C PHE A 12 17.01 5.98 29.97
N SER A 13 17.48 6.93 29.19
CA SER A 13 16.84 7.34 27.95
C SER A 13 16.98 6.18 26.97
N LEU A 14 15.94 5.38 26.84
CA LEU A 14 15.77 4.47 25.71
C LEU A 14 15.63 5.34 24.45
N SER A 15 16.74 5.61 23.78
CA SER A 15 16.70 6.10 22.41
C SER A 15 16.14 4.97 21.53
N VAL A 16 14.84 4.98 21.32
CA VAL A 16 14.24 4.25 20.20
C VAL A 16 14.81 4.92 18.96
N SER A 17 15.88 4.35 18.41
CA SER A 17 16.31 4.73 17.07
C SER A 17 15.14 4.45 16.14
N ALA A 18 14.55 5.51 15.59
CA ALA A 18 13.60 5.39 14.51
C ALA A 18 14.34 4.64 13.39
N GLN A 19 14.10 3.34 13.29
CA GLN A 19 14.67 2.50 12.26
C GLN A 19 14.19 3.08 10.93
N GLN A 20 15.13 3.66 10.18
CA GLN A 20 14.82 4.35 8.93
C GLN A 20 14.19 3.32 8.00
N TYR A 21 12.88 3.45 7.82
CA TYR A 21 12.09 2.53 6.99
C TYR A 21 12.63 2.54 5.56
N GLN A 22 12.94 1.37 5.04
CA GLN A 22 13.12 1.14 3.61
C GLN A 22 11.91 0.31 3.13
N ALA A 23 11.26 0.77 2.05
CA ALA A 23 10.23 -0.03 1.42
C ALA A 23 10.86 -1.37 1.01
N SER A 24 10.25 -2.47 1.47
CA SER A 24 10.69 -3.80 1.07
C SER A 24 10.49 -3.95 -0.43
N ASP A 25 11.49 -4.46 -1.11
CA ASP A 25 11.38 -4.75 -2.54
C ASP A 25 10.34 -5.88 -2.72
N LEU A 26 9.47 -5.75 -3.71
CA LEU A 26 8.51 -6.80 -4.06
C LEU A 26 9.21 -8.11 -4.44
N THR A 27 10.45 -8.04 -4.91
CA THR A 27 11.27 -9.21 -5.24
C THR A 27 11.58 -10.07 -4.03
N GLU A 28 11.61 -9.51 -2.81
CA GLU A 28 11.72 -10.29 -1.57
C GLU A 28 10.54 -11.24 -1.38
N CYS A 29 9.41 -10.94 -2.02
CA CYS A 29 8.19 -11.76 -2.01
C CYS A 29 7.96 -12.49 -3.34
N ASN A 30 8.92 -12.53 -4.26
CA ASN A 30 8.77 -13.06 -5.62
C ASN A 30 7.61 -12.41 -6.40
N LEU A 31 7.29 -11.15 -6.11
CA LEU A 31 6.24 -10.39 -6.78
C LEU A 31 6.85 -9.35 -7.73
N THR A 32 6.14 -9.05 -8.80
CA THR A 32 6.51 -7.99 -9.73
C THR A 32 5.35 -7.00 -9.92
N GLN A 33 5.68 -5.71 -10.03
CA GLN A 33 4.67 -4.67 -10.28
C GLN A 33 3.94 -4.91 -11.62
N ASP A 34 4.62 -5.40 -12.63
CA ASP A 34 4.05 -5.60 -13.96
C ASP A 34 3.02 -6.73 -13.97
N SER A 35 3.33 -7.86 -13.35
CA SER A 35 2.37 -8.96 -13.20
C SER A 35 1.19 -8.56 -12.32
N LEU A 36 1.43 -7.85 -11.22
CA LEU A 36 0.36 -7.35 -10.35
C LEU A 36 -0.58 -6.40 -11.12
N ARG A 37 -0.04 -5.45 -11.88
CA ARG A 37 -0.83 -4.54 -12.72
C ARG A 37 -1.66 -5.26 -13.76
N PHE A 38 -1.07 -6.25 -14.42
CA PHE A 38 -1.76 -7.06 -15.41
C PHE A 38 -2.97 -7.78 -14.81
N TYR A 39 -2.78 -8.52 -13.72
CA TYR A 39 -3.88 -9.23 -13.06
C TYR A 39 -4.90 -8.30 -12.43
N MET A 40 -4.45 -7.18 -11.87
CA MET A 40 -5.35 -6.18 -11.29
C MET A 40 -6.27 -5.57 -12.35
N LEU A 41 -5.73 -5.11 -13.48
CA LEU A 41 -6.54 -4.59 -14.58
C LEU A 41 -7.49 -5.65 -15.15
N LYS A 42 -7.01 -6.88 -15.27
CA LYS A 42 -7.82 -8.01 -15.72
C LYS A 42 -9.04 -8.21 -14.82
N TYR A 43 -8.86 -8.36 -13.51
CA TYR A 43 -9.97 -8.64 -12.60
C TYR A 43 -10.91 -7.45 -12.41
N VAL A 44 -10.41 -6.23 -12.38
CA VAL A 44 -11.27 -5.03 -12.40
C VAL A 44 -12.11 -4.98 -13.65
N ASN A 45 -11.56 -5.29 -14.82
CA ASN A 45 -12.30 -5.30 -16.08
C ASN A 45 -13.32 -6.45 -16.15
N GLU A 46 -13.00 -7.64 -15.67
CA GLU A 46 -13.97 -8.74 -15.52
C GLU A 46 -15.16 -8.32 -14.64
N PHE A 47 -14.87 -7.67 -13.50
CA PHE A 47 -15.90 -7.14 -12.62
C PHE A 47 -16.75 -6.05 -13.30
N ARG A 48 -16.13 -5.12 -14.04
CA ARG A 48 -16.83 -4.06 -14.78
C ARG A 48 -17.75 -4.63 -15.86
N VAL A 49 -17.25 -5.54 -16.67
CA VAL A 49 -18.03 -6.19 -17.75
C VAL A 49 -19.22 -6.95 -17.17
N LYS A 50 -19.03 -7.72 -16.09
CA LYS A 50 -20.11 -8.39 -15.35
C LYS A 50 -21.21 -7.42 -14.88
N ASN A 51 -20.82 -6.17 -14.57
CA ASN A 51 -21.74 -5.10 -14.16
C ASN A 51 -22.12 -4.15 -15.32
N ARG A 52 -21.97 -4.58 -16.60
CA ARG A 52 -22.33 -3.82 -17.80
C ARG A 52 -21.60 -2.47 -17.94
N ARG A 53 -20.36 -2.40 -17.46
CA ARG A 53 -19.48 -1.25 -17.64
C ARG A 53 -18.42 -1.56 -18.69
N GLN A 54 -18.00 -0.52 -19.42
CA GLN A 54 -16.89 -0.64 -20.36
C GLN A 54 -15.57 -0.94 -19.63
N PRO A 55 -14.71 -1.79 -20.20
CA PRO A 55 -13.39 -2.05 -19.63
C PRO A 55 -12.54 -0.78 -19.64
N LEU A 56 -11.67 -0.69 -18.63
CA LEU A 56 -10.66 0.36 -18.48
C LEU A 56 -9.40 0.01 -19.27
N GLN A 57 -8.68 1.03 -19.67
CA GLN A 57 -7.36 0.92 -20.28
C GLN A 57 -6.28 1.35 -19.28
N TYR A 58 -5.13 0.69 -19.35
CA TYR A 58 -3.96 1.08 -18.57
C TYR A 58 -3.49 2.50 -18.92
N ASP A 59 -3.09 3.27 -17.90
CA ASP A 59 -2.48 4.59 -18.04
C ASP A 59 -1.24 4.71 -17.14
N SER A 60 -0.11 5.08 -17.74
CA SER A 60 1.17 5.15 -17.05
C SER A 60 1.22 6.25 -15.99
N SER A 61 0.57 7.39 -16.23
CA SER A 61 0.56 8.52 -15.27
C SER A 61 -0.26 8.17 -14.03
N LEU A 62 -1.42 7.52 -14.22
CA LEU A 62 -2.23 6.98 -13.11
C LEU A 62 -1.44 5.94 -12.33
N ASN A 63 -0.71 5.07 -13.02
CA ASN A 63 0.11 4.04 -12.39
C ASN A 63 1.22 4.63 -11.52
N VAL A 64 1.92 5.65 -12.02
CA VAL A 64 2.97 6.36 -11.25
C VAL A 64 2.37 7.00 -10.00
N GLY A 65 1.21 7.67 -10.12
CA GLY A 65 0.52 8.26 -8.99
C GLY A 65 0.08 7.23 -7.94
N ALA A 66 -0.46 6.09 -8.38
CA ALA A 66 -0.87 4.99 -7.51
C ALA A 66 0.33 4.35 -6.79
N PHE A 67 1.41 4.07 -7.51
CA PHE A 67 2.62 3.50 -6.93
C PHE A 67 3.27 4.44 -5.91
N ASN A 68 3.45 5.69 -6.26
CA ASN A 68 4.03 6.69 -5.36
C ASN A 68 3.21 6.83 -4.08
N HIS A 69 1.88 6.82 -4.18
CA HIS A 69 1.02 6.87 -3.00
C HIS A 69 1.12 5.60 -2.15
N SER A 70 1.15 4.42 -2.76
CA SER A 70 1.36 3.18 -2.02
C SER A 70 2.69 3.17 -1.26
N LEU A 71 3.74 3.75 -1.86
CA LEU A 71 5.06 3.90 -1.24
C LEU A 71 5.02 4.91 -0.09
N TYR A 72 4.35 6.06 -0.25
CA TYR A 72 4.13 7.03 0.81
C TYR A 72 3.43 6.37 2.01
N LEU A 73 2.32 5.67 1.78
CA LEU A 73 1.56 4.98 2.83
C LEU A 73 2.42 3.94 3.56
N ALA A 74 3.20 3.15 2.80
CA ALA A 74 4.10 2.15 3.38
C ALA A 74 5.20 2.79 4.23
N CYS A 75 5.77 3.91 3.79
CA CYS A 75 6.86 4.59 4.51
C CYS A 75 6.39 5.25 5.80
N HIS A 76 5.20 5.83 5.81
CA HIS A 76 4.63 6.51 6.98
C HIS A 76 3.78 5.58 7.87
N ASP A 77 3.53 4.36 7.42
CA ASP A 77 2.61 3.42 8.10
C ASP A 77 1.19 4.01 8.26
N GLU A 78 0.76 4.76 7.28
CA GLU A 78 -0.53 5.44 7.27
C GLU A 78 -1.52 4.75 6.32
N PHE A 79 -2.82 4.95 6.59
CA PHE A 79 -3.89 4.52 5.69
C PHE A 79 -4.82 5.71 5.43
N ALA A 80 -4.58 6.42 4.35
CA ALA A 80 -5.28 7.66 3.99
C ALA A 80 -5.28 7.90 2.48
N HIS A 81 -6.18 8.74 2.01
CA HIS A 81 -6.18 9.24 0.63
C HIS A 81 -5.34 10.51 0.45
N ILE A 82 -5.00 11.18 1.54
CA ILE A 82 -4.34 12.48 1.56
C ILE A 82 -2.93 12.30 2.12
N GLU A 83 -1.93 12.79 1.38
CA GLU A 83 -0.57 12.90 1.90
C GLU A 83 -0.42 14.23 2.66
N THR A 84 0.04 14.17 3.91
CA THR A 84 0.17 15.33 4.81
C THR A 84 1.62 15.74 5.07
N GLU A 85 2.54 14.78 5.06
CA GLU A 85 3.97 14.99 5.36
C GLU A 85 4.74 15.55 4.16
N SER A 86 4.50 16.83 3.85
CA SER A 86 5.06 17.49 2.66
C SER A 86 6.60 17.55 2.62
N ASN A 87 7.26 17.41 3.76
CA ASN A 87 8.73 17.35 3.87
C ASN A 87 9.29 15.93 3.66
N SER A 88 8.44 14.93 3.54
CA SER A 88 8.87 13.57 3.25
C SER A 88 9.42 13.46 1.83
N LYS A 89 10.52 12.71 1.66
CA LYS A 89 11.04 12.38 0.32
C LYS A 89 10.07 11.55 -0.52
N TYR A 90 9.06 10.96 0.12
CA TYR A 90 8.02 10.15 -0.53
C TYR A 90 6.75 10.94 -0.85
N TYR A 91 6.67 12.19 -0.42
CA TYR A 91 5.53 13.05 -0.74
C TYR A 91 5.51 13.40 -2.23
N THR A 92 4.42 13.10 -2.90
CA THR A 92 4.26 13.36 -4.33
C THR A 92 3.08 14.24 -4.68
N GLY A 93 2.25 14.54 -3.67
CA GLY A 93 1.13 15.46 -3.82
C GLY A 93 -0.02 15.13 -2.88
N LYS A 94 -0.66 16.16 -2.36
CA LYS A 94 -1.68 16.06 -1.33
C LYS A 94 -2.85 15.14 -1.72
N THR A 95 -3.32 15.21 -2.96
CA THR A 95 -4.51 14.49 -3.44
C THR A 95 -4.19 13.57 -4.62
N PRO A 96 -5.03 12.56 -4.91
CA PRO A 96 -4.85 11.70 -6.08
C PRO A 96 -4.70 12.47 -7.39
N SER A 97 -5.49 13.52 -7.57
CA SER A 97 -5.43 14.37 -8.76
C SER A 97 -4.08 15.06 -8.93
N VAL A 98 -3.47 15.55 -7.84
CA VAL A 98 -2.14 16.16 -7.86
C VAL A 98 -1.07 15.10 -8.17
N ARG A 99 -1.12 13.95 -7.53
CA ARG A 99 -0.17 12.85 -7.73
C ARG A 99 -0.17 12.32 -9.17
N CYS A 100 -1.36 12.18 -9.75
CA CYS A 100 -1.52 11.70 -11.12
C CYS A 100 -1.41 12.81 -12.19
N LYS A 101 -1.32 14.08 -11.77
CA LYS A 101 -1.33 15.25 -12.67
C LYS A 101 -2.56 15.29 -13.58
N MET A 102 -3.72 14.91 -13.05
CA MET A 102 -4.99 14.83 -13.75
C MET A 102 -6.11 15.43 -12.88
N LEU A 103 -7.21 15.84 -13.51
CA LEU A 103 -8.39 16.34 -12.79
C LEU A 103 -9.30 15.14 -12.41
N SER A 104 -9.92 15.23 -11.22
CA SER A 104 -10.99 14.30 -10.81
C SER A 104 -10.61 12.82 -10.82
N VAL A 105 -9.43 12.49 -10.29
CA VAL A 105 -8.99 11.11 -10.14
C VAL A 105 -9.73 10.44 -9.00
N GLY A 106 -10.40 9.30 -9.29
CA GLY A 106 -10.92 8.39 -8.29
C GLY A 106 -9.82 7.50 -7.71
N GLU A 107 -9.90 7.15 -6.43
CA GLU A 107 -8.88 6.33 -5.78
C GLU A 107 -9.51 5.31 -4.83
N ASN A 108 -9.00 4.07 -4.88
CA ASN A 108 -9.23 3.04 -3.88
C ASN A 108 -7.90 2.70 -3.20
N CYS A 109 -7.89 2.64 -1.88
CA CYS A 109 -6.75 2.16 -1.10
C CYS A 109 -7.13 0.87 -0.37
N ALA A 110 -6.17 -0.04 -0.22
CA ALA A 110 -6.29 -1.21 0.63
C ALA A 110 -5.01 -1.39 1.44
N MET A 111 -5.19 -1.90 2.65
CA MET A 111 -4.12 -2.29 3.55
C MET A 111 -4.40 -3.69 4.08
N ASN A 112 -3.49 -4.62 3.82
CA ASN A 112 -3.60 -6.01 4.23
C ASN A 112 -2.32 -6.46 4.92
N TYR A 113 -2.39 -7.58 5.62
CA TYR A 113 -1.24 -8.23 6.23
C TYR A 113 -0.98 -9.56 5.56
N CYS A 114 0.29 -9.84 5.25
CA CYS A 114 0.75 -11.10 4.74
C CYS A 114 1.86 -11.62 5.65
N TYR A 115 1.70 -12.82 6.19
CA TYR A 115 2.73 -13.43 7.02
C TYR A 115 3.83 -14.02 6.14
N ALA A 116 5.07 -13.71 6.47
CA ALA A 116 6.22 -14.42 5.91
C ALA A 116 6.50 -15.61 6.84
N ASP A 117 6.38 -16.83 6.32
CA ASP A 117 6.88 -18.01 7.02
C ASP A 117 8.40 -18.06 6.84
N SER A 118 9.12 -17.82 7.94
CA SER A 118 10.59 -17.84 7.95
C SER A 118 11.18 -19.22 7.61
N LEU A 119 10.39 -20.27 7.63
CA LEU A 119 10.81 -21.64 7.30
C LEU A 119 10.61 -21.98 5.82
N ASN A 120 9.66 -21.32 5.14
CA ASN A 120 9.27 -21.64 3.75
C ASN A 120 9.53 -20.50 2.74
N GLY A 121 10.16 -19.43 3.18
CA GLY A 121 10.45 -18.26 2.32
C GLY A 121 9.31 -17.27 2.22
N PRO A 122 9.44 -16.24 1.36
CA PRO A 122 8.48 -15.15 1.25
C PRO A 122 7.15 -15.66 0.71
N LEU A 123 6.09 -15.05 1.20
CA LEU A 123 4.68 -15.17 0.80
C LEU A 123 4.36 -16.20 -0.30
N SER A 124 3.54 -17.19 0.04
CA SER A 124 2.96 -18.12 -0.93
C SER A 124 1.94 -17.47 -1.89
N ALA A 125 1.64 -16.19 -1.73
CA ALA A 125 0.74 -15.46 -2.62
C ALA A 125 1.48 -15.13 -3.92
N ASN A 126 0.99 -15.68 -5.04
CA ASN A 126 1.39 -15.19 -6.35
C ASN A 126 0.59 -13.94 -6.71
N GLU A 127 1.08 -13.15 -7.67
CA GLU A 127 0.45 -11.87 -8.07
C GLU A 127 -1.00 -12.03 -8.51
N ARG A 128 -1.35 -13.17 -9.10
CA ARG A 128 -2.70 -13.47 -9.54
C ARG A 128 -3.68 -13.58 -8.37
N GLU A 129 -3.30 -14.33 -7.33
CA GLU A 129 -4.12 -14.52 -6.13
C GLU A 129 -4.24 -13.23 -5.34
N LEU A 130 -3.13 -12.54 -5.11
CA LEU A 130 -3.13 -11.25 -4.42
C LEU A 130 -4.00 -10.20 -5.13
N ALA A 131 -3.89 -10.09 -6.44
CA ALA A 131 -4.73 -9.16 -7.21
C ALA A 131 -6.22 -9.52 -7.12
N LYS A 132 -6.55 -10.82 -7.15
CA LYS A 132 -7.93 -11.29 -7.01
C LYS A 132 -8.50 -10.95 -5.63
N GLU A 133 -7.76 -11.24 -4.56
CA GLU A 133 -8.19 -10.95 -3.18
C GLU A 133 -8.42 -9.45 -2.96
N LEU A 134 -7.53 -8.60 -3.45
CA LEU A 134 -7.67 -7.15 -3.38
C LEU A 134 -8.92 -6.65 -4.12
N VAL A 135 -9.20 -7.15 -5.33
CA VAL A 135 -10.41 -6.78 -6.08
C VAL A 135 -11.65 -7.25 -5.33
N GLU A 136 -11.70 -8.48 -4.83
CA GLU A 136 -12.81 -9.00 -4.03
C GLU A 136 -13.02 -8.19 -2.73
N GLN A 137 -11.96 -7.72 -2.11
CA GLN A 137 -12.05 -6.83 -0.94
C GLN A 137 -12.72 -5.51 -1.32
N TRP A 138 -12.30 -4.88 -2.41
CA TRP A 138 -12.92 -3.63 -2.89
C TRP A 138 -14.35 -3.82 -3.40
N GLU A 139 -14.68 -4.98 -3.98
CA GLU A 139 -16.06 -5.31 -4.37
C GLU A 139 -17.03 -5.33 -3.17
N ARG A 140 -16.56 -5.80 -2.02
CA ARG A 140 -17.36 -5.86 -0.77
C ARG A 140 -17.56 -4.50 -0.10
N SER A 141 -16.74 -3.51 -0.43
CA SER A 141 -16.83 -2.15 0.12
C SER A 141 -17.68 -1.25 -0.78
N PRO A 142 -18.81 -0.70 -0.34
CA PRO A 142 -19.70 0.11 -1.19
C PRO A 142 -18.99 1.29 -1.87
N GLY A 143 -18.14 2.03 -1.17
CA GLY A 143 -17.39 3.16 -1.71
C GLY A 143 -16.36 2.73 -2.77
N HIS A 144 -15.54 1.72 -2.48
CA HIS A 144 -14.55 1.21 -3.42
C HIS A 144 -15.21 0.57 -4.65
N ARG A 145 -16.30 -0.19 -4.43
CA ARG A 145 -17.12 -0.74 -5.51
C ARG A 145 -17.65 0.35 -6.43
N ALA A 146 -18.17 1.46 -5.89
CA ALA A 146 -18.68 2.58 -6.67
C ALA A 146 -17.56 3.19 -7.54
N ASN A 147 -16.35 3.34 -7.04
CA ASN A 147 -15.20 3.78 -7.83
C ASN A 147 -14.90 2.80 -8.96
N MET A 148 -14.80 1.49 -8.69
CA MET A 148 -14.54 0.50 -9.75
C MET A 148 -15.63 0.50 -10.86
N LEU A 149 -16.87 0.87 -10.53
CA LEU A 149 -17.98 0.97 -11.48
C LEU A 149 -18.24 2.39 -12.01
N GLY A 150 -17.41 3.34 -11.62
CA GLY A 150 -17.50 4.73 -12.04
C GLY A 150 -17.36 4.92 -13.55
N ASN A 151 -17.73 6.12 -14.03
CA ASN A 151 -17.65 6.46 -15.45
C ASN A 151 -16.20 6.89 -15.81
N TYR A 152 -15.29 5.93 -15.71
CA TYR A 152 -13.88 6.08 -16.01
C TYR A 152 -13.49 5.28 -17.26
N THR A 153 -12.40 5.68 -17.89
CA THR A 153 -11.83 5.01 -19.09
C THR A 153 -10.41 4.53 -18.87
N LYS A 154 -9.73 5.07 -17.85
CA LYS A 154 -8.31 4.83 -17.56
C LYS A 154 -8.12 4.27 -16.16
N PHE A 155 -7.04 3.51 -16.00
CA PHE A 155 -6.70 2.77 -14.78
C PHE A 155 -5.20 2.80 -14.51
N GLY A 156 -4.86 2.96 -13.22
CA GLY A 156 -3.52 2.75 -12.68
C GLY A 156 -3.56 1.92 -11.40
N PHE A 157 -2.46 1.26 -11.12
CA PHE A 157 -2.29 0.45 -9.91
C PHE A 157 -0.85 0.51 -9.41
N GLY A 158 -0.70 0.60 -8.10
CA GLY A 158 0.57 0.50 -7.40
C GLY A 158 0.42 -0.27 -6.09
N LEU A 159 1.48 -0.98 -5.72
CA LEU A 159 1.55 -1.72 -4.46
C LEU A 159 2.93 -1.56 -3.86
N SER A 160 2.98 -1.35 -2.55
CA SER A 160 4.21 -1.30 -1.77
C SER A 160 4.07 -2.16 -0.52
N LEU A 161 5.19 -2.66 -0.04
CA LEU A 161 5.28 -3.51 1.14
C LEU A 161 6.01 -2.79 2.27
N ARG A 162 5.59 -3.06 3.49
CA ARG A 162 6.35 -2.71 4.70
C ARG A 162 6.59 -3.96 5.52
N PHE A 163 7.85 -4.22 5.78
CA PHE A 163 8.28 -5.38 6.56
C PHE A 163 8.24 -5.08 8.06
N TYR A 164 7.77 -6.06 8.82
CA TYR A 164 7.83 -6.06 10.28
C TYR A 164 8.44 -7.37 10.79
N ASN A 165 9.43 -7.26 11.64
CA ASN A 165 9.89 -8.38 12.44
C ASN A 165 9.12 -8.38 13.77
N ILE A 166 8.28 -9.39 13.98
CA ILE A 166 7.39 -9.43 15.15
C ILE A 166 8.08 -10.07 16.36
N SER A 167 8.72 -11.22 16.19
CA SER A 167 9.63 -11.82 17.20
C SER A 167 10.30 -13.08 16.64
N GLY A 168 11.60 -13.20 16.83
CA GLY A 168 12.38 -14.40 16.52
C GLY A 168 12.22 -14.93 15.10
N SER A 169 11.26 -15.80 14.87
CA SER A 169 11.03 -16.46 13.58
C SER A 169 9.81 -15.95 12.82
N VAL A 170 9.05 -15.00 13.36
CA VAL A 170 7.82 -14.53 12.73
C VAL A 170 8.01 -13.15 12.15
N SER A 171 7.93 -13.05 10.84
CA SER A 171 7.95 -11.80 10.09
C SER A 171 6.62 -11.58 9.38
N MET A 172 6.29 -10.33 9.12
CA MET A 172 5.04 -9.94 8.48
C MET A 172 5.31 -8.82 7.48
N TYR A 173 4.65 -8.90 6.31
CA TYR A 173 4.55 -7.78 5.40
C TYR A 173 3.18 -7.13 5.52
N LYS A 174 3.17 -5.82 5.63
CA LYS A 174 1.98 -4.99 5.47
C LYS A 174 1.93 -4.52 4.02
N VAL A 175 0.85 -4.83 3.35
CA VAL A 175 0.62 -4.52 1.94
C VAL A 175 -0.17 -3.24 1.84
N PHE A 176 0.30 -2.27 1.09
CA PHE A 176 -0.39 -1.05 0.75
C PHE A 176 -0.67 -1.05 -0.76
N ALA A 177 -1.92 -1.16 -1.14
CA ALA A 177 -2.35 -1.24 -2.52
C ALA A 177 -3.23 -0.04 -2.88
N VAL A 178 -2.98 0.56 -4.04
CA VAL A 178 -3.70 1.74 -4.53
C VAL A 178 -4.16 1.51 -5.96
N GLN A 179 -5.46 1.74 -6.22
CA GLN A 179 -6.03 1.87 -7.56
C GLN A 179 -6.37 3.32 -7.84
N THR A 180 -6.10 3.78 -9.04
CA THR A 180 -6.50 5.10 -9.53
C THR A 180 -7.30 4.99 -10.82
N PHE A 181 -8.28 5.89 -10.99
CA PHE A 181 -9.25 5.87 -12.09
C PHE A 181 -9.42 7.27 -12.68
N TYR A 182 -9.52 7.33 -14.03
CA TYR A 182 -9.78 8.58 -14.78
C TYR A 182 -10.67 8.36 -16.01
#